data_c10d24e809b20bcbaf5296b0cd769816
#
_entry.id   c10d24e809b20bcbaf5296b0cd769816
#
_cell.length_a   1.000
_cell.length_b   1.000
_cell.length_c   1.000
_cell.angle_alpha   90.00
_cell.angle_beta   90.00
_cell.angle_gamma   90.00
#
_symmetry.space_group_name_H-M   'P 1'
#
loop_
_entity.id
_entity.type
_entity.pdbx_description
1 polymer ?
#
loop_
_entity_poly.entity_id
_entity_poly.type
_entity_poly.pdbx_seq_one_letter_code
_entity_poly.pdbx_strand_id
1 'polypeptide(L)'
;MTLPTELIRERRERTFLVLAGIFLSAMTLLNVVGITRFIQLGPLALAVGVLPYPLTFLCTDLISELYGRARANFLVSVGLGINCLILSVLTLGAAAPAVPESMMPPWQVLQLAAPVTLPNGSVVESEVGLF
;
A
#
# COMPACT_ATOMS: atom_id res chain seq x y z
N MET A 1 44.18 -5.17 2.48
CA MET A 1 43.72 -4.26 1.43
C MET A 1 42.55 -3.46 2.00
N THR A 2 42.80 -2.27 2.52
CA THR A 2 41.79 -1.39 3.09
C THR A 2 41.02 -0.73 1.95
N LEU A 3 39.74 -1.03 1.83
CA LEU A 3 38.85 -0.33 0.89
C LEU A 3 38.87 1.17 1.23
N PRO A 4 38.95 2.06 0.21
CA PRO A 4 38.90 3.49 0.44
C PRO A 4 37.61 3.84 1.23
N THR A 5 37.76 4.66 2.24
CA THR A 5 36.64 5.07 3.16
C THR A 5 35.41 5.59 2.40
N GLU A 6 35.66 6.19 1.25
CA GLU A 6 34.59 6.71 0.35
C GLU A 6 33.73 5.58 -0.25
N LEU A 7 34.35 4.46 -0.68
CA LEU A 7 33.61 3.32 -1.23
C LEU A 7 32.74 2.62 -0.18
N ILE A 8 33.22 2.57 1.07
CA ILE A 8 32.45 1.99 2.17
C ILE A 8 31.24 2.88 2.48
N ARG A 9 31.44 4.20 2.49
CA ARG A 9 30.36 5.17 2.72
C ARG A 9 29.32 5.10 1.61
N GLU A 10 29.74 5.07 0.36
CA GLU A 10 28.85 4.98 -0.79
C GLU A 10 28.01 3.68 -0.78
N ARG A 11 28.62 2.55 -0.48
CA ARG A 11 27.92 1.27 -0.34
C ARG A 11 26.89 1.31 0.78
N ARG A 12 27.24 1.93 1.91
CA ARG A 12 26.34 2.11 3.05
C ARG A 12 25.12 2.95 2.68
N GLU A 13 25.32 4.07 2.00
CA GLU A 13 24.20 4.92 1.57
C GLU A 13 23.31 4.21 0.54
N ARG A 14 23.86 3.48 -0.42
CA ARG A 14 23.09 2.66 -1.37
C ARG A 14 22.27 1.58 -0.67
N THR A 15 22.83 0.87 0.30
CA THR A 15 22.10 -0.14 1.08
C THR A 15 20.96 0.49 1.87
N PHE A 16 21.21 1.66 2.48
CA PHE A 16 20.15 2.40 3.18
C PHE A 16 19.00 2.78 2.23
N LEU A 17 19.30 3.30 1.05
CA LEU A 17 18.28 3.68 0.06
C LEU A 17 17.46 2.48 -0.41
N VAL A 18 18.10 1.32 -0.61
CA VAL A 18 17.39 0.10 -0.99
C VAL A 18 16.45 -0.36 0.12
N LEU A 19 16.91 -0.44 1.36
CA LEU A 19 16.08 -0.83 2.50
C LEU A 19 14.93 0.16 2.74
N ALA A 20 15.22 1.46 2.63
CA ALA A 20 14.21 2.51 2.73
C ALA A 20 13.17 2.40 1.62
N GLY A 21 13.59 2.16 0.38
CA GLY A 21 12.71 1.95 -0.76
C GLY A 21 11.80 0.74 -0.58
N ILE A 22 12.34 -0.38 -0.13
CA ILE A 22 11.56 -1.60 0.17
C ILE A 22 10.54 -1.32 1.28
N PHE A 23 10.96 -0.67 2.36
CA PHE A 23 10.07 -0.32 3.47
C PHE A 23 8.90 0.57 3.02
N LEU A 24 9.20 1.67 2.32
CA LEU A 24 8.17 2.61 1.85
C LEU A 24 7.23 1.97 0.83
N SER A 25 7.76 1.12 -0.07
CA SER A 25 6.94 0.38 -1.03
C SER A 25 6.03 -0.63 -0.33
N ALA A 26 6.55 -1.38 0.65
CA ALA A 26 5.76 -2.33 1.42
C ALA A 26 4.65 -1.62 2.23
N MET A 27 4.95 -0.47 2.83
CA MET A 27 3.95 0.37 3.53
C MET A 27 2.85 0.86 2.60
N THR A 28 3.21 1.31 1.40
CA THR A 28 2.23 1.76 0.40
C THR A 28 1.34 0.61 -0.06
N LEU A 29 1.92 -0.55 -0.39
CA LEU A 29 1.17 -1.75 -0.77
C LEU A 29 0.21 -2.20 0.33
N LEU A 30 0.65 -2.16 1.58
CA LEU A 30 -0.15 -2.53 2.74
C LEU A 30 -1.41 -1.66 2.86
N ASN A 31 -1.30 -0.35 2.61
CA ASN A 31 -2.41 0.58 2.74
C ASN A 31 -3.33 0.61 1.50
N VAL A 32 -2.78 0.47 0.30
CA VAL A 32 -3.56 0.56 -0.95
C VAL A 32 -4.19 -0.77 -1.32
N VAL A 33 -3.43 -1.86 -1.24
CA VAL A 33 -3.86 -3.20 -1.70
C VAL A 33 -4.29 -4.10 -0.54
N GLY A 34 -3.88 -3.76 0.69
CA GLY A 34 -3.97 -4.64 1.84
C GLY A 34 -5.36 -5.15 2.18
N ILE A 35 -6.38 -4.34 1.97
CA ILE A 35 -7.79 -4.67 2.28
C ILE A 35 -8.63 -5.00 1.03
N THR A 36 -8.06 -4.87 -0.17
CA THR A 36 -8.81 -5.07 -1.42
C THR A 36 -9.09 -6.53 -1.71
N ARG A 37 -8.31 -7.44 -1.16
CA ARG A 37 -8.44 -8.87 -1.40
C ARG A 37 -8.13 -9.69 -0.16
N PHE A 38 -8.98 -10.69 0.09
CA PHE A 38 -8.71 -11.73 1.09
C PHE A 38 -8.19 -12.98 0.40
N ILE A 39 -7.17 -13.59 1.00
CA ILE A 39 -6.60 -14.87 0.56
C ILE A 39 -6.93 -15.94 1.60
N GLN A 40 -7.18 -17.15 1.14
CA GLN A 40 -7.43 -18.29 2.00
C GLN A 40 -6.14 -19.09 2.13
N LEU A 41 -5.63 -19.20 3.35
CA LEU A 41 -4.49 -20.04 3.70
C LEU A 41 -4.97 -21.17 4.61
N GLY A 42 -5.38 -22.30 4.02
CA GLY A 42 -6.00 -23.39 4.78
C GLY A 42 -7.31 -22.93 5.45
N PRO A 43 -7.46 -23.04 6.78
CA PRO A 43 -8.66 -22.62 7.50
C PRO A 43 -8.71 -21.10 7.77
N LEU A 44 -7.64 -20.35 7.47
CA LEU A 44 -7.52 -18.92 7.77
C LEU A 44 -7.78 -18.07 6.53
N ALA A 45 -8.68 -17.09 6.67
CA ALA A 45 -8.87 -16.01 5.71
C ALA A 45 -8.06 -14.79 6.16
N LEU A 46 -7.10 -14.37 5.34
CA LEU A 46 -6.19 -13.26 5.64
C LEU A 46 -6.30 -12.19 4.56
N ALA A 47 -6.22 -10.93 4.96
CA ALA A 47 -6.07 -9.83 4.00
C ALA A 47 -4.70 -9.89 3.33
N VAL A 48 -4.62 -9.58 2.04
CA VAL A 48 -3.35 -9.58 1.28
C VAL A 48 -2.29 -8.68 1.93
N GLY A 49 -2.70 -7.62 2.62
CA GLY A 49 -1.81 -6.72 3.36
C GLY A 49 -0.97 -7.38 4.44
N VAL A 50 -1.37 -8.58 4.91
CA VAL A 50 -0.57 -9.34 5.89
C VAL A 50 0.77 -9.80 5.30
N LEU A 51 0.86 -10.00 3.97
CA LEU A 51 2.07 -10.51 3.32
C LEU A 51 3.26 -9.53 3.37
N PRO A 52 3.10 -8.24 3.05
CA PRO A 52 4.21 -7.28 3.15
C PRO A 52 4.53 -6.85 4.59
N TYR A 53 3.70 -7.18 5.58
CA TYR A 53 3.87 -6.74 6.95
C TYR A 53 5.19 -7.21 7.61
N PRO A 54 5.58 -8.50 7.53
CA PRO A 54 6.87 -8.94 8.06
C PRO A 54 8.06 -8.25 7.40
N LEU A 55 7.94 -7.88 6.13
CA LEU A 55 8.99 -7.19 5.39
C LEU A 55 9.23 -5.77 5.93
N THR A 56 8.18 -5.07 6.35
CA THR A 56 8.32 -3.74 6.97
C THR A 56 9.09 -3.80 8.28
N PHE A 57 8.83 -4.78 9.13
CA PHE A 57 9.57 -4.99 10.38
C PHE A 57 11.03 -5.35 10.11
N LEU A 58 11.28 -6.29 9.21
CA LEU A 58 12.64 -6.67 8.85
C LEU A 58 13.46 -5.47 8.38
N CYS A 59 12.89 -4.62 7.52
CA CYS A 59 13.58 -3.42 7.04
C CYS A 59 13.87 -2.42 8.17
N THR A 60 12.91 -2.16 9.06
CA THR A 60 13.12 -1.24 10.18
C THR A 60 14.14 -1.75 11.18
N ASP A 61 14.15 -3.04 11.47
CA ASP A 61 15.10 -3.66 12.36
C ASP A 61 16.52 -3.60 11.77
N LEU A 62 16.69 -3.97 10.52
CA LEU A 62 17.99 -3.87 9.82
C LEU A 62 18.48 -2.43 9.77
N ILE A 63 17.62 -1.46 9.48
CA ILE A 63 18.02 -0.05 9.46
C ILE A 63 18.38 0.43 10.86
N SER A 64 17.64 0.04 11.88
CA SER A 64 17.92 0.40 13.27
C SER A 64 19.28 -0.14 13.74
N GLU A 65 19.61 -1.38 13.38
CA GLU A 65 20.89 -2.01 13.75
C GLU A 65 22.09 -1.47 12.95
N LEU A 66 21.93 -1.34 11.63
CA LEU A 66 23.04 -0.94 10.75
C LEU A 66 23.31 0.58 10.76
N TYR A 67 22.27 1.40 10.92
CA TYR A 67 22.34 2.87 10.73
C TYR A 67 21.94 3.66 11.98
N GLY A 68 21.42 2.98 13.00
CA GLY A 68 21.00 3.58 14.26
C GLY A 68 19.54 4.03 14.28
N ARG A 69 19.03 4.15 15.48
CA ARG A 69 17.60 4.47 15.76
C ARG A 69 17.15 5.81 15.17
N ALA A 70 18.04 6.80 15.11
CA ALA A 70 17.68 8.11 14.57
C ALA A 70 17.27 8.04 13.09
N ARG A 71 18.01 7.28 12.27
CA ARG A 71 17.67 7.08 10.85
C ARG A 71 16.43 6.21 10.67
N ALA A 72 16.24 5.18 11.51
CA ALA A 72 15.04 4.37 11.52
C ALA A 72 13.79 5.20 11.86
N ASN A 73 13.84 6.01 12.92
CA ASN A 73 12.74 6.89 13.31
C ASN A 73 12.41 7.92 12.23
N PHE A 74 13.43 8.49 11.59
CA PHE A 74 13.23 9.41 10.47
C PHE A 74 12.49 8.72 9.32
N LEU A 75 12.90 7.51 8.94
CA LEU A 75 12.26 6.74 7.88
C LEU A 75 10.80 6.41 8.20
N VAL A 76 10.50 5.99 9.44
CA VAL A 76 9.12 5.74 9.90
C VAL A 76 8.28 7.01 9.82
N SER A 77 8.85 8.17 10.21
CA SER A 77 8.16 9.46 10.10
C SER A 77 7.88 9.86 8.65
N VAL A 78 8.81 9.59 7.74
CA VAL A 78 8.59 9.76 6.29
C VAL A 78 7.48 8.82 5.80
N GLY A 79 7.48 7.56 6.23
CA GLY A 79 6.41 6.60 5.92
C GLY A 79 5.04 7.08 6.39
N LEU A 80 4.95 7.64 7.60
CA LEU A 80 3.72 8.24 8.10
C LEU A 80 3.26 9.41 7.22
N GLY A 81 4.18 10.30 6.83
CA GLY A 81 3.87 11.41 5.92
C GLY A 81 3.32 10.93 4.56
N ILE A 82 3.92 9.89 4.00
CA ILE A 82 3.44 9.26 2.76
C ILE A 82 2.04 8.67 2.94
N ASN A 83 1.77 8.01 4.07
CA ASN A 83 0.44 7.47 4.36
C ASN A 83 -0.62 8.58 4.48
N CYS A 84 -0.31 9.70 5.12
CA CYS A 84 -1.19 10.87 5.16
C CYS A 84 -1.46 11.44 3.75
N LEU A 85 -0.43 11.48 2.90
CA LEU A 85 -0.57 11.91 1.51
C LEU A 85 -1.50 10.96 0.74
N ILE A 86 -1.28 9.65 0.83
CA ILE A 86 -2.12 8.62 0.18
C ILE A 86 -3.58 8.77 0.63
N LEU A 87 -3.81 8.86 1.94
CA LEU A 87 -5.16 9.02 2.48
C LEU A 87 -5.82 10.30 1.97
N SER A 88 -5.08 11.42 1.89
CA SER A 88 -5.58 12.68 1.37
C SER A 88 -5.98 12.57 -0.11
N VAL A 89 -5.17 11.92 -0.92
CA VAL A 89 -5.46 11.70 -2.34
C VAL A 89 -6.68 10.79 -2.52
N LEU A 90 -6.76 9.70 -1.74
CA LEU A 90 -7.91 8.78 -1.80
C LEU A 90 -9.21 9.45 -1.37
N THR A 91 -9.19 10.24 -0.29
CA THR A 91 -10.38 10.99 0.16
C THR A 91 -10.81 12.06 -0.83
N LEU A 92 -9.87 12.78 -1.43
CA LEU A 92 -10.15 13.75 -2.49
C LEU A 92 -10.72 13.06 -3.74
N GLY A 93 -10.15 11.93 -4.13
CA GLY A 93 -10.66 11.12 -5.24
C GLY A 93 -12.07 10.60 -5.00
N ALA A 94 -12.35 10.12 -3.79
CA ALA A 94 -13.68 9.65 -3.41
C ALA A 94 -14.72 10.79 -3.32
N ALA A 95 -14.29 12.01 -2.98
CA ALA A 95 -15.15 13.19 -2.93
C ALA A 95 -15.40 13.81 -4.32
N ALA A 96 -14.59 13.47 -5.33
CA ALA A 96 -14.77 13.96 -6.69
C ALA A 96 -16.03 13.34 -7.33
N PRO A 97 -16.80 14.09 -8.15
CA PRO A 97 -17.97 13.54 -8.85
C PRO A 97 -17.53 12.43 -9.80
N ALA A 98 -18.14 11.25 -9.65
CA ALA A 98 -17.89 10.10 -10.51
C ALA A 98 -18.35 10.37 -11.95
N VAL A 99 -17.61 9.85 -12.92
CA VAL A 99 -17.98 9.87 -14.33
C VAL A 99 -19.22 8.96 -14.54
N PRO A 100 -20.20 9.33 -15.41
CA PRO A 100 -21.33 8.47 -15.72
C PRO A 100 -20.89 7.08 -16.21
N GLU A 101 -21.62 6.03 -15.84
CA GLU A 101 -21.30 4.64 -16.22
C GLU A 101 -21.11 4.46 -17.73
N SER A 102 -21.82 5.20 -18.55
CA SER A 102 -21.70 5.17 -20.02
C SER A 102 -20.34 5.60 -20.55
N MET A 103 -19.56 6.36 -19.76
CA MET A 103 -18.21 6.82 -20.10
C MET A 103 -17.12 6.04 -19.39
N MET A 104 -17.49 5.11 -18.50
CA MET A 104 -16.51 4.27 -17.79
C MET A 104 -16.02 3.14 -18.69
N PRO A 105 -14.73 2.77 -18.57
CA PRO A 105 -14.22 1.61 -19.29
C PRO A 105 -14.91 0.33 -18.79
N PRO A 106 -15.16 -0.65 -19.68
CA PRO A 106 -15.94 -1.88 -19.35
C PRO A 106 -15.37 -2.69 -18.18
N TRP A 107 -14.07 -2.56 -17.90
CA TRP A 107 -13.40 -3.28 -16.81
C TRP A 107 -13.63 -2.64 -15.43
N GLN A 108 -14.16 -1.42 -15.36
CA GLN A 108 -14.51 -0.76 -14.10
C GLN A 108 -15.97 -0.98 -13.68
N VAL A 109 -16.84 -1.38 -14.62
CA VAL A 109 -18.25 -1.61 -14.35
C VAL A 109 -18.51 -3.10 -14.28
N LEU A 110 -18.86 -3.60 -13.10
CA LEU A 110 -19.28 -4.99 -12.91
C LEU A 110 -20.78 -5.06 -13.18
N GLN A 111 -21.17 -5.78 -14.24
CA GLN A 111 -22.55 -6.13 -14.50
C GLN A 111 -22.96 -7.24 -13.54
N LEU A 112 -23.99 -7.04 -12.74
CA LEU A 112 -24.53 -8.08 -11.88
C LEU A 112 -25.33 -9.08 -12.71
N ALA A 113 -25.17 -10.37 -12.40
CA ALA A 113 -25.92 -11.45 -13.10
C ALA A 113 -27.44 -11.36 -12.87
N ALA A 114 -27.86 -10.70 -11.78
CA ALA A 114 -29.26 -10.40 -11.48
C ALA A 114 -29.32 -9.09 -10.68
N PRO A 115 -30.36 -8.26 -10.88
CA PRO A 115 -30.50 -7.03 -10.10
C PRO A 115 -30.70 -7.35 -8.61
N VAL A 116 -29.97 -6.61 -7.75
CA VAL A 116 -30.04 -6.75 -6.29
C VAL A 116 -30.86 -5.61 -5.71
N THR A 117 -31.90 -5.95 -4.96
CA THR A 117 -32.71 -4.96 -4.25
C THR A 117 -32.11 -4.71 -2.88
N LEU A 118 -31.70 -3.48 -2.62
CA LEU A 118 -31.16 -3.06 -1.33
C LEU A 118 -32.29 -2.87 -0.29
N PRO A 119 -31.97 -2.89 1.02
CA PRO A 119 -32.95 -2.69 2.09
C PRO A 119 -33.73 -1.34 2.02
N ASN A 120 -33.15 -0.34 1.33
CA ASN A 120 -33.77 0.95 1.08
C ASN A 120 -34.76 0.95 -0.11
N GLY A 121 -34.93 -0.20 -0.78
CA GLY A 121 -35.81 -0.35 -1.94
C GLY A 121 -35.16 0.03 -3.28
N SER A 122 -33.94 0.49 -3.33
CA SER A 122 -33.22 0.75 -4.58
C SER A 122 -32.76 -0.56 -5.24
N VAL A 123 -32.84 -0.62 -6.58
CA VAL A 123 -32.38 -1.76 -7.37
C VAL A 123 -31.05 -1.40 -7.98
N VAL A 124 -30.03 -2.25 -7.76
CA VAL A 124 -28.69 -2.12 -8.31
C VAL A 124 -28.49 -3.18 -9.39
N GLU A 125 -28.20 -2.75 -10.62
CA GLU A 125 -27.97 -3.61 -11.78
C GLU A 125 -26.47 -3.73 -12.11
N SER A 126 -25.68 -2.72 -11.70
CA SER A 126 -24.22 -2.68 -11.91
C SER A 126 -23.53 -2.16 -10.67
N GLU A 127 -22.30 -2.58 -10.44
CA GLU A 127 -21.43 -2.07 -9.39
C GLU A 127 -20.16 -1.50 -10.02
N VAL A 128 -19.83 -0.27 -9.64
CA VAL A 128 -18.55 0.34 -10.02
C VAL A 128 -17.51 -0.04 -9.00
N GLY A 129 -16.52 -0.82 -9.42
CA GLY A 129 -15.40 -1.17 -8.59
C GLY A 129 -14.60 0.09 -8.21
N LEU A 130 -14.48 0.35 -6.92
CA LEU A 130 -13.69 1.49 -6.40
C LEU A 130 -12.19 1.29 -6.51
N PHE A 131 -11.72 0.15 -7.00
CA PHE A 131 -10.29 -0.16 -7.33
C PHE A 131 -10.19 -1.56 -7.97
#